data_119268b72b4270b06cf739ffe248caf0
#
_entry.id   119268b72b4270b06cf739ffe248caf0
#
_cell.length_a   1.000
_cell.length_b   1.000
_cell.length_c   1.000
_cell.angle_alpha   90.00
_cell.angle_beta   90.00
_cell.angle_gamma   90.00
#
_symmetry.space_group_name_H-M   'P 1'
#
loop_
_entity.id
_entity.type
_entity.pdbx_description
1 polymer ?
#
loop_
_entity_poly.entity_id
_entity_poly.type
_entity_poly.pdbx_seq_one_letter_code
_entity_poly.pdbx_strand_id
1 'polypeptide(L)'
;MTGPNGAGKTTLLMSMAGAIPHYYGGTMQGMVFTDGKAVTQHNIADLASSIGVILSDYKAQIVTLTVGEEMAFTLENHGFPPEEIRRRSKEALAKVHLEGLENRKVTTLSGGQCQRLVVAAVLAEEPDVLVFDEPTSALDPEGIREFYEMVGELNEKEGLTVIVAEHHLEAALPYAKKFVLMNHGEIIVSGTPEEVMRRMYTEHIYEEAIPDMYKAQLELEQVGMTFEKPFLNLADAEASVIHSFAKGGEKDA
;
A
#
# COMPACT_ATOMS: atom_id res chain seq x y z
N MET A 1 -3.29 4.83 -3.64
CA MET A 1 -4.32 5.88 -3.82
C MET A 1 -4.22 6.91 -2.72
N THR A 2 -4.61 8.16 -3.00
CA THR A 2 -4.60 9.25 -2.03
C THR A 2 -5.84 10.13 -2.16
N GLY A 3 -5.98 11.09 -1.26
CA GLY A 3 -7.07 12.07 -1.19
C GLY A 3 -7.31 12.53 0.25
N PRO A 4 -8.02 13.63 0.46
CA PRO A 4 -8.31 14.15 1.80
C PRO A 4 -9.09 13.17 2.66
N ASN A 5 -9.16 13.45 3.96
CA ASN A 5 -10.02 12.68 4.87
C ASN A 5 -11.47 12.76 4.40
N GLY A 6 -12.17 11.62 4.42
CA GLY A 6 -13.53 11.52 3.89
C GLY A 6 -13.64 11.43 2.35
N ALA A 7 -12.52 11.34 1.61
CA ALA A 7 -12.56 11.18 0.16
C ALA A 7 -13.16 9.85 -0.32
N GLY A 8 -13.39 8.89 0.58
CA GLY A 8 -13.98 7.59 0.25
C GLY A 8 -12.95 6.46 0.03
N LYS A 9 -11.67 6.68 0.35
CA LYS A 9 -10.60 5.67 0.17
C LYS A 9 -10.92 4.35 0.86
N THR A 10 -11.12 4.38 2.19
CA THR A 10 -11.50 3.20 2.99
C THR A 10 -12.77 2.54 2.47
N THR A 11 -13.78 3.33 2.10
CA THR A 11 -15.03 2.82 1.54
C THR A 11 -14.80 2.04 0.25
N LEU A 12 -13.96 2.56 -0.64
CA LEU A 12 -13.58 1.87 -1.88
C LEU A 12 -12.83 0.56 -1.58
N LEU A 13 -11.83 0.59 -0.69
CA LEU A 13 -11.08 -0.60 -0.29
C LEU A 13 -11.99 -1.67 0.32
N MET A 14 -12.89 -1.28 1.24
CA MET A 14 -13.85 -2.20 1.85
C MET A 14 -14.85 -2.75 0.84
N SER A 15 -15.20 -1.97 -0.20
CA SER A 15 -16.06 -2.43 -1.28
C SER A 15 -15.35 -3.47 -2.16
N MET A 16 -14.04 -3.32 -2.41
CA MET A 16 -13.24 -4.30 -3.15
C MET A 16 -13.11 -5.62 -2.39
N ALA A 17 -13.02 -5.55 -1.06
CA ALA A 17 -12.92 -6.72 -0.18
C ALA A 17 -14.28 -7.37 0.15
N GLY A 18 -15.38 -6.80 -0.30
CA GLY A 18 -16.72 -7.31 0.00
C GLY A 18 -17.26 -6.98 1.39
N ALA A 19 -16.48 -6.28 2.23
CA ALA A 19 -16.97 -5.83 3.53
C ALA A 19 -18.14 -4.84 3.39
N ILE A 20 -18.17 -4.10 2.31
CA ILE A 20 -19.35 -3.37 1.83
C ILE A 20 -19.85 -4.08 0.56
N PRO A 21 -21.11 -4.50 0.50
CA PRO A 21 -22.22 -4.24 1.43
C PRO A 21 -22.41 -5.31 2.53
N HIS A 22 -21.64 -6.41 2.55
CA HIS A 22 -22.00 -7.62 3.32
C HIS A 22 -21.89 -7.44 4.85
N TYR A 23 -20.90 -6.68 5.32
CA TYR A 23 -20.65 -6.47 6.76
C TYR A 23 -21.13 -5.10 7.23
N TYR A 24 -20.70 -4.04 6.55
CA TYR A 24 -21.07 -2.67 6.94
C TYR A 24 -22.46 -2.24 6.38
N GLY A 25 -23.08 -3.07 5.54
CA GLY A 25 -24.35 -2.73 4.90
C GLY A 25 -24.20 -1.68 3.81
N GLY A 26 -25.32 -1.06 3.44
CA GLY A 26 -25.39 -0.05 2.39
C GLY A 26 -25.95 -0.59 1.08
N THR A 27 -26.09 0.29 0.09
CA THR A 27 -26.55 -0.05 -1.25
C THR A 27 -25.42 0.17 -2.24
N MET A 28 -25.04 -0.88 -2.95
CA MET A 28 -24.05 -0.80 -4.03
C MET A 28 -24.78 -0.66 -5.37
N GLN A 29 -24.50 0.43 -6.09
CA GLN A 29 -24.96 0.63 -7.46
C GLN A 29 -23.79 0.36 -8.42
N GLY A 30 -24.04 -0.40 -9.48
CA GLY A 30 -23.00 -0.90 -10.36
C GLY A 30 -22.41 -2.23 -9.88
N MET A 31 -21.22 -2.57 -10.33
CA MET A 31 -20.55 -3.84 -10.02
C MET A 31 -19.09 -3.62 -9.67
N VAL A 32 -18.64 -4.31 -8.64
CA VAL A 32 -17.24 -4.45 -8.26
C VAL A 32 -16.85 -5.90 -8.46
N PHE A 33 -15.72 -6.14 -9.10
CA PHE A 33 -15.16 -7.47 -9.30
C PHE A 33 -13.79 -7.56 -8.63
N THR A 34 -13.59 -8.60 -7.85
CA THR A 34 -12.30 -8.96 -7.28
C THR A 34 -11.95 -10.36 -7.77
N ASP A 35 -10.84 -10.50 -8.46
CA ASP A 35 -10.43 -11.75 -9.10
C ASP A 35 -11.55 -12.38 -9.96
N GLY A 36 -12.24 -11.56 -10.76
CA GLY A 36 -13.35 -11.98 -11.61
C GLY A 36 -14.64 -12.34 -10.86
N LYS A 37 -14.66 -12.32 -9.53
CA LYS A 37 -15.82 -12.58 -8.69
C LYS A 37 -16.59 -11.28 -8.43
N ALA A 38 -17.88 -11.24 -8.78
CA ALA A 38 -18.72 -10.10 -8.45
C ALA A 38 -18.96 -10.03 -6.94
N VAL A 39 -18.50 -8.94 -6.29
CA VAL A 39 -18.55 -8.77 -4.84
C VAL A 39 -19.94 -8.95 -4.27
N THR A 40 -20.97 -8.46 -4.95
CA THR A 40 -22.37 -8.58 -4.49
C THR A 40 -22.96 -10.00 -4.59
N GLN A 41 -22.27 -10.92 -5.27
CA GLN A 41 -22.75 -12.29 -5.51
C GLN A 41 -21.95 -13.34 -4.71
N HIS A 42 -20.87 -12.94 -4.05
CA HIS A 42 -20.00 -13.81 -3.26
C HIS A 42 -19.95 -13.33 -1.81
N ASN A 43 -19.87 -14.25 -0.86
CA ASN A 43 -19.68 -13.88 0.54
C ASN A 43 -18.22 -13.45 0.80
N ILE A 44 -17.97 -12.83 1.96
CA ILE A 44 -16.65 -12.31 2.32
C ILE A 44 -15.60 -13.44 2.37
N ALA A 45 -15.97 -14.63 2.85
CA ALA A 45 -15.06 -15.76 2.94
C ALA A 45 -14.59 -16.24 1.55
N ASP A 46 -15.48 -16.22 0.54
CA ASP A 46 -15.13 -16.56 -0.84
C ASP A 46 -14.18 -15.52 -1.47
N LEU A 47 -14.29 -14.26 -1.04
CA LEU A 47 -13.44 -13.16 -1.52
C LEU A 47 -12.09 -13.11 -0.78
N ALA A 48 -12.07 -13.48 0.51
CA ALA A 48 -10.87 -13.43 1.35
C ALA A 48 -9.71 -14.27 0.78
N SER A 49 -10.02 -15.36 0.07
CA SER A 49 -8.98 -16.15 -0.62
C SER A 49 -8.30 -15.41 -1.78
N SER A 50 -8.89 -14.33 -2.28
CA SER A 50 -8.33 -13.55 -3.40
C SER A 50 -7.81 -12.18 -2.99
N ILE A 51 -8.34 -11.60 -1.90
CA ILE A 51 -7.99 -10.25 -1.44
C ILE A 51 -7.81 -10.19 0.07
N GLY A 52 -6.61 -9.85 0.50
CA GLY A 52 -6.29 -9.63 1.91
C GLY A 52 -6.34 -8.15 2.28
N VAL A 53 -6.89 -7.81 3.44
CA VAL A 53 -7.03 -6.42 3.91
C VAL A 53 -6.30 -6.19 5.22
N ILE A 54 -5.44 -5.20 5.22
CA ILE A 54 -4.74 -4.72 6.41
C ILE A 54 -5.26 -3.31 6.73
N LEU A 55 -5.87 -3.15 7.90
CA LEU A 55 -6.45 -1.90 8.37
C LEU A 55 -5.42 -1.01 9.05
N SER A 56 -5.72 0.27 9.19
CA SER A 56 -4.88 1.24 9.89
C SER A 56 -4.64 0.84 11.35
N ASP A 57 -5.67 0.34 12.04
CA ASP A 57 -5.52 -0.30 13.37
C ASP A 57 -5.19 -1.79 13.20
N TYR A 58 -4.00 -2.08 12.69
CA TYR A 58 -3.55 -3.47 12.50
C TYR A 58 -3.45 -4.25 13.82
N LYS A 59 -3.25 -3.58 14.96
CA LYS A 59 -3.20 -4.26 16.25
C LYS A 59 -4.54 -4.86 16.64
N ALA A 60 -5.65 -4.24 16.26
CA ALA A 60 -6.99 -4.79 16.51
C ALA A 60 -7.29 -6.04 15.67
N GLN A 61 -6.49 -6.33 14.65
CA GLN A 61 -6.60 -7.55 13.84
C GLN A 61 -5.92 -8.75 14.48
N ILE A 62 -5.01 -8.54 15.46
CA ILE A 62 -4.32 -9.62 16.17
C ILE A 62 -5.20 -10.13 17.31
N VAL A 63 -5.52 -11.42 17.29
CA VAL A 63 -6.47 -12.03 18.23
C VAL A 63 -5.84 -13.08 19.16
N THR A 64 -4.57 -13.46 18.94
CA THR A 64 -3.89 -14.54 19.66
C THR A 64 -2.76 -14.02 20.55
N LEU A 65 -2.13 -14.94 21.32
CA LEU A 65 -1.08 -14.59 22.28
C LEU A 65 0.33 -14.69 21.70
N THR A 66 0.55 -15.57 20.74
CA THR A 66 1.86 -15.83 20.14
C THR A 66 1.81 -15.66 18.61
N VAL A 67 2.97 -15.42 18.01
CA VAL A 67 3.12 -15.33 16.56
C VAL A 67 2.64 -16.60 15.86
N GLY A 68 3.01 -17.77 16.36
CA GLY A 68 2.61 -19.04 15.75
C GLY A 68 1.10 -19.31 15.85
N GLU A 69 0.46 -18.93 16.97
CA GLU A 69 -1.00 -19.02 17.10
C GLU A 69 -1.70 -18.08 16.12
N GLU A 70 -1.20 -16.86 15.92
CA GLU A 70 -1.77 -15.91 14.96
C GLU A 70 -1.69 -16.44 13.53
N MET A 71 -0.55 -16.99 13.16
CA MET A 71 -0.38 -17.61 11.84
C MET A 71 -1.30 -18.82 11.61
N ALA A 72 -1.54 -19.60 12.66
CA ALA A 72 -2.39 -20.78 12.58
C ALA A 72 -3.88 -20.42 12.56
N PHE A 73 -4.28 -19.37 13.26
CA PHE A 73 -5.68 -19.02 13.51
C PHE A 73 -6.52 -18.93 12.23
N THR A 74 -6.08 -18.18 11.26
CA THR A 74 -6.80 -17.99 9.99
C THR A 74 -6.85 -19.28 9.18
N LEU A 75 -5.74 -19.99 9.10
CA LEU A 75 -5.62 -21.23 8.34
C LEU A 75 -6.44 -22.37 8.96
N GLU A 76 -6.52 -22.44 10.29
CA GLU A 76 -7.39 -23.38 11.00
C GLU A 76 -8.87 -23.10 10.72
N ASN A 77 -9.27 -21.82 10.70
CA ASN A 77 -10.65 -21.43 10.36
C ASN A 77 -11.04 -21.81 8.93
N HIS A 78 -10.08 -21.87 8.02
CA HIS A 78 -10.28 -22.35 6.65
C HIS A 78 -10.15 -23.88 6.51
N GLY A 79 -9.90 -24.59 7.61
CA GLY A 79 -9.84 -26.04 7.64
C GLY A 79 -8.59 -26.66 7.00
N PHE A 80 -7.50 -25.91 6.91
CA PHE A 80 -6.24 -26.47 6.40
C PHE A 80 -5.69 -27.55 7.34
N PRO A 81 -5.07 -28.61 6.82
CA PRO A 81 -4.44 -29.65 7.63
C PRO A 81 -3.17 -29.11 8.33
N PRO A 82 -2.78 -29.66 9.49
CA PRO A 82 -1.66 -29.16 10.30
C PRO A 82 -0.32 -29.05 9.54
N GLU A 83 -0.06 -29.92 8.59
CA GLU A 83 1.14 -29.89 7.75
C GLU A 83 1.16 -28.63 6.87
N GLU A 84 0.02 -28.34 6.24
CA GLU A 84 -0.13 -27.18 5.36
C GLU A 84 -0.09 -25.87 6.17
N ILE A 85 -0.70 -25.83 7.36
CA ILE A 85 -0.60 -24.71 8.28
C ILE A 85 0.87 -24.41 8.59
N ARG A 86 1.65 -25.44 8.96
CA ARG A 86 3.08 -25.23 9.25
C ARG A 86 3.87 -24.71 8.06
N ARG A 87 3.62 -25.27 6.87
CA ARG A 87 4.28 -24.84 5.63
C ARG A 87 3.98 -23.39 5.32
N ARG A 88 2.70 -23.04 5.20
CA ARG A 88 2.24 -21.69 4.85
C ARG A 88 2.67 -20.64 5.87
N SER A 89 2.56 -20.94 7.17
CA SER A 89 3.01 -20.05 8.25
C SER A 89 4.50 -19.75 8.14
N LYS A 90 5.33 -20.76 7.92
CA LYS A 90 6.78 -20.59 7.78
C LYS A 90 7.14 -19.74 6.56
N GLU A 91 6.52 -20.02 5.42
CA GLU A 91 6.75 -19.29 4.17
C GLU A 91 6.30 -17.83 4.29
N ALA A 92 5.12 -17.58 4.87
CA ALA A 92 4.61 -16.23 5.06
C ALA A 92 5.46 -15.40 6.06
N LEU A 93 5.91 -16.01 7.17
CA LEU A 93 6.82 -15.34 8.11
C LEU A 93 8.16 -14.99 7.46
N ALA A 94 8.68 -15.85 6.58
CA ALA A 94 9.90 -15.56 5.83
C ALA A 94 9.76 -14.36 4.90
N LYS A 95 8.62 -14.25 4.21
CA LYS A 95 8.33 -13.12 3.29
C LYS A 95 8.29 -11.75 3.98
N VAL A 96 8.05 -11.72 5.29
CA VAL A 96 7.98 -10.48 6.09
C VAL A 96 9.13 -10.34 7.10
N HIS A 97 10.18 -11.17 7.01
CA HIS A 97 11.35 -11.16 7.88
C HIS A 97 11.04 -11.36 9.39
N LEU A 98 10.15 -12.33 9.68
CA LEU A 98 9.77 -12.72 11.04
C LEU A 98 10.08 -14.20 11.35
N GLU A 99 10.96 -14.84 10.58
CA GLU A 99 11.36 -16.23 10.79
C GLU A 99 11.93 -16.44 12.19
N GLY A 100 11.59 -17.56 12.80
CA GLY A 100 12.09 -17.96 14.12
C GLY A 100 11.41 -17.24 15.30
N LEU A 101 10.39 -16.42 15.03
CA LEU A 101 9.62 -15.73 16.08
C LEU A 101 8.33 -16.46 16.48
N GLU A 102 8.07 -17.67 15.98
CA GLU A 102 6.80 -18.38 16.13
C GLU A 102 6.38 -18.55 17.60
N ASN A 103 7.34 -18.77 18.50
CA ASN A 103 7.08 -18.93 19.94
C ASN A 103 7.05 -17.59 20.71
N ARG A 104 7.25 -16.47 20.03
CA ARG A 104 7.32 -15.16 20.66
C ARG A 104 5.91 -14.64 20.97
N LYS A 105 5.75 -14.03 22.16
CA LYS A 105 4.49 -13.38 22.51
C LYS A 105 4.28 -12.12 21.67
N VAL A 106 3.08 -11.92 21.12
CA VAL A 106 2.72 -10.73 20.35
C VAL A 106 2.98 -9.44 21.12
N THR A 107 2.70 -9.44 22.43
CA THR A 107 2.92 -8.27 23.30
C THR A 107 4.38 -7.83 23.44
N THR A 108 5.34 -8.64 22.98
CA THR A 108 6.77 -8.32 23.00
C THR A 108 7.32 -7.87 21.66
N LEU A 109 6.47 -7.80 20.65
CA LEU A 109 6.84 -7.32 19.30
C LEU A 109 6.86 -5.80 19.28
N SER A 110 7.74 -5.23 18.43
CA SER A 110 7.67 -3.80 18.07
C SER A 110 6.42 -3.50 17.24
N GLY A 111 6.07 -2.22 17.07
CA GLY A 111 4.95 -1.82 16.21
C GLY A 111 5.10 -2.35 14.77
N GLY A 112 6.27 -2.16 14.15
CA GLY A 112 6.54 -2.69 12.82
C GLY A 112 6.51 -4.23 12.75
N GLN A 113 6.98 -4.94 13.80
CA GLN A 113 6.86 -6.40 13.87
C GLN A 113 5.40 -6.85 13.98
N CYS A 114 4.57 -6.16 14.78
CA CYS A 114 3.13 -6.45 14.83
C CYS A 114 2.48 -6.25 13.46
N GLN A 115 2.79 -5.18 12.77
CA GLN A 115 2.25 -4.95 11.44
C GLN A 115 2.68 -6.03 10.45
N ARG A 116 3.96 -6.38 10.41
CA ARG A 116 4.48 -7.48 9.59
C ARG A 116 3.83 -8.83 9.93
N LEU A 117 3.50 -9.07 11.21
CA LEU A 117 2.76 -10.27 11.61
C LEU A 117 1.36 -10.31 10.98
N VAL A 118 0.62 -9.20 11.02
CA VAL A 118 -0.71 -9.13 10.36
C VAL A 118 -0.58 -9.36 8.86
N VAL A 119 0.43 -8.76 8.21
CA VAL A 119 0.70 -9.01 6.79
C VAL A 119 1.00 -10.49 6.55
N ALA A 120 1.82 -11.14 7.39
CA ALA A 120 2.13 -12.55 7.27
C ALA A 120 0.88 -13.45 7.43
N ALA A 121 0.02 -13.14 8.41
CA ALA A 121 -1.21 -13.89 8.63
C ALA A 121 -2.13 -13.85 7.40
N VAL A 122 -2.24 -12.67 6.77
CA VAL A 122 -2.99 -12.51 5.51
C VAL A 122 -2.30 -13.23 4.35
N LEU A 123 -0.97 -13.11 4.21
CA LEU A 123 -0.19 -13.78 3.16
C LEU A 123 -0.25 -15.31 3.23
N ALA A 124 -0.46 -15.88 4.41
CA ALA A 124 -0.57 -17.32 4.59
C ALA A 124 -1.78 -17.93 3.86
N GLU A 125 -2.77 -17.12 3.53
CA GLU A 125 -3.91 -17.51 2.67
C GLU A 125 -3.59 -17.51 1.18
N GLU A 126 -2.42 -16.98 0.79
CA GLU A 126 -1.94 -16.84 -0.59
C GLU A 126 -2.88 -16.00 -1.47
N PRO A 127 -3.29 -14.79 -1.04
CA PRO A 127 -4.16 -13.93 -1.85
C PRO A 127 -3.41 -13.35 -3.05
N ASP A 128 -4.15 -13.02 -4.13
CA ASP A 128 -3.59 -12.34 -5.31
C ASP A 128 -3.45 -10.82 -5.11
N VAL A 129 -4.25 -10.25 -4.18
CA VAL A 129 -4.31 -8.82 -3.91
C VAL A 129 -4.15 -8.53 -2.43
N LEU A 130 -3.26 -7.60 -2.08
CA LEU A 130 -3.16 -7.02 -0.74
C LEU A 130 -3.64 -5.58 -0.75
N VAL A 131 -4.46 -5.25 0.23
CA VAL A 131 -5.01 -3.90 0.42
C VAL A 131 -4.58 -3.37 1.78
N PHE A 132 -4.02 -2.17 1.79
CA PHE A 132 -3.58 -1.47 2.99
C PHE A 132 -4.33 -0.14 3.14
N ASP A 133 -4.97 0.06 4.27
CA ASP A 133 -5.64 1.31 4.62
C ASP A 133 -4.81 2.08 5.65
N GLU A 134 -4.12 3.13 5.19
CA GLU A 134 -3.22 4.00 5.98
C GLU A 134 -2.18 3.23 6.83
N PRO A 135 -1.40 2.32 6.21
CA PRO A 135 -0.53 1.41 6.95
C PRO A 135 0.59 2.10 7.71
N THR A 136 0.96 3.31 7.32
CA THR A 136 2.13 3.99 7.91
C THR A 136 1.79 4.96 9.04
N SER A 137 0.51 5.14 9.35
CA SER A 137 0.01 6.14 10.31
C SER A 137 0.56 6.00 11.73
N ALA A 138 0.99 4.80 12.14
CA ALA A 138 1.51 4.48 13.48
C ALA A 138 3.00 4.09 13.49
N LEU A 139 3.71 4.30 12.37
CA LEU A 139 5.12 3.94 12.21
C LEU A 139 6.03 5.17 12.34
N ASP A 140 7.24 4.94 12.84
CA ASP A 140 8.33 5.90 12.74
C ASP A 140 8.93 5.92 11.32
N PRO A 141 9.79 6.88 10.97
CA PRO A 141 10.34 6.98 9.62
C PRO A 141 11.11 5.75 9.15
N GLU A 142 11.77 5.02 10.04
CA GLU A 142 12.46 3.79 9.71
C GLU A 142 11.48 2.66 9.40
N GLY A 143 10.45 2.52 10.23
CA GLY A 143 9.36 1.56 10.03
C GLY A 143 8.59 1.80 8.73
N ILE A 144 8.38 3.07 8.34
CA ILE A 144 7.77 3.44 7.05
C ILE A 144 8.63 2.93 5.89
N ARG A 145 9.94 3.16 5.94
CA ARG A 145 10.87 2.68 4.90
C ARG A 145 10.84 1.16 4.80
N GLU A 146 11.03 0.46 5.93
CA GLU A 146 10.99 -1.01 5.98
C GLU A 146 9.66 -1.59 5.47
N PHE A 147 8.55 -0.91 5.75
CA PHE A 147 7.23 -1.31 5.25
C PHE A 147 7.17 -1.24 3.72
N TYR A 148 7.60 -0.13 3.11
CA TYR A 148 7.54 0.01 1.65
C TYR A 148 8.58 -0.86 0.93
N GLU A 149 9.74 -1.12 1.53
CA GLU A 149 10.71 -2.10 1.02
C GLU A 149 10.07 -3.49 0.96
N MET A 150 9.42 -3.94 2.05
CA MET A 150 8.68 -5.21 2.10
C MET A 150 7.55 -5.25 1.05
N VAL A 151 6.76 -4.20 0.93
CA VAL A 151 5.67 -4.10 -0.06
C VAL A 151 6.22 -4.19 -1.49
N GLY A 152 7.35 -3.53 -1.76
CA GLY A 152 8.05 -3.62 -3.04
C GLY A 152 8.49 -5.05 -3.35
N GLU A 153 9.10 -5.72 -2.39
CA GLU A 153 9.52 -7.12 -2.52
C GLU A 153 8.33 -8.06 -2.81
N LEU A 154 7.22 -7.91 -2.09
CA LEU A 154 6.01 -8.70 -2.31
C LEU A 154 5.43 -8.48 -3.73
N ASN A 155 5.44 -7.24 -4.22
CA ASN A 155 4.98 -6.98 -5.58
C ASN A 155 5.94 -7.50 -6.66
N GLU A 156 7.26 -7.31 -6.49
CA GLU A 156 8.25 -7.65 -7.53
C GLU A 156 8.60 -9.13 -7.57
N LYS A 157 8.79 -9.76 -6.39
CA LYS A 157 9.25 -11.15 -6.29
C LYS A 157 8.10 -12.15 -6.27
N GLU A 158 6.99 -11.80 -5.61
CA GLU A 158 5.83 -12.69 -5.45
C GLU A 158 4.72 -12.42 -6.49
N GLY A 159 4.80 -11.32 -7.23
CA GLY A 159 3.81 -10.96 -8.23
C GLY A 159 2.48 -10.45 -7.66
N LEU A 160 2.42 -10.15 -6.37
CA LEU A 160 1.20 -9.69 -5.71
C LEU A 160 0.78 -8.32 -6.21
N THR A 161 -0.51 -8.14 -6.43
CA THR A 161 -1.08 -6.80 -6.62
C THR A 161 -1.22 -6.13 -5.26
N VAL A 162 -0.61 -4.96 -5.09
CA VAL A 162 -0.70 -4.20 -3.83
C VAL A 162 -1.41 -2.88 -4.04
N ILE A 163 -2.42 -2.61 -3.22
CA ILE A 163 -3.19 -1.37 -3.20
C ILE A 163 -3.00 -0.71 -1.84
N VAL A 164 -2.46 0.52 -1.82
CA VAL A 164 -2.23 1.28 -0.59
C VAL A 164 -3.05 2.57 -0.65
N ALA A 165 -3.90 2.82 0.36
CA ALA A 165 -4.47 4.13 0.62
C ALA A 165 -3.55 4.87 1.58
N GLU A 166 -3.05 6.04 1.20
CA GLU A 166 -2.03 6.74 1.95
C GLU A 166 -2.14 8.27 1.78
N HIS A 167 -1.75 8.99 2.82
CA HIS A 167 -1.64 10.44 2.81
C HIS A 167 -0.19 10.90 2.62
N HIS A 168 0.77 10.15 3.16
CA HIS A 168 2.19 10.45 3.08
C HIS A 168 2.81 9.77 1.86
N LEU A 169 2.84 10.51 0.74
CA LEU A 169 3.21 9.94 -0.56
C LEU A 169 4.70 9.71 -0.76
N GLU A 170 5.55 10.46 -0.06
CA GLU A 170 7.00 10.48 -0.28
C GLU A 170 7.62 9.08 -0.25
N ALA A 171 7.25 8.28 0.76
CA ALA A 171 7.78 6.93 0.90
C ALA A 171 7.13 5.93 -0.08
N ALA A 172 5.89 6.15 -0.49
CA ALA A 172 5.14 5.26 -1.37
C ALA A 172 5.50 5.42 -2.85
N LEU A 173 5.84 6.62 -3.28
CA LEU A 173 6.04 6.97 -4.69
C LEU A 173 7.11 6.14 -5.41
N PRO A 174 8.27 5.80 -4.81
CA PRO A 174 9.28 4.97 -5.45
C PRO A 174 8.77 3.58 -5.87
N TYR A 175 7.73 3.07 -5.21
CA TYR A 175 7.15 1.75 -5.44
C TYR A 175 5.85 1.81 -6.26
N ALA A 176 5.27 2.99 -6.43
CA ALA A 176 3.97 3.15 -7.07
C ALA A 176 4.07 3.08 -8.60
N LYS A 177 3.36 2.14 -9.22
CA LYS A 177 3.22 2.02 -10.69
C LYS A 177 2.00 2.77 -11.21
N LYS A 178 0.96 2.87 -10.39
CA LYS A 178 -0.29 3.57 -10.69
C LYS A 178 -0.72 4.40 -9.50
N PHE A 179 -1.21 5.59 -9.76
CA PHE A 179 -1.64 6.53 -8.75
C PHE A 179 -3.10 6.94 -9.00
N VAL A 180 -3.87 7.04 -7.92
CA VAL A 180 -5.28 7.42 -7.97
C VAL A 180 -5.53 8.50 -6.92
N LEU A 181 -6.05 9.65 -7.36
CA LEU A 181 -6.53 10.71 -6.48
C LEU A 181 -8.06 10.61 -6.36
N MET A 182 -8.53 10.54 -5.12
CA MET A 182 -9.95 10.55 -4.79
C MET A 182 -10.33 11.83 -4.04
N ASN A 183 -11.53 12.31 -4.29
CA ASN A 183 -12.16 13.38 -3.52
C ASN A 183 -13.68 13.24 -3.55
N HIS A 184 -14.35 13.50 -2.44
CA HIS A 184 -15.82 13.44 -2.31
C HIS A 184 -16.49 12.16 -2.87
N GLY A 185 -15.82 11.00 -2.72
CA GLY A 185 -16.32 9.70 -3.20
C GLY A 185 -16.07 9.44 -4.69
N GLU A 186 -15.38 10.32 -5.39
CA GLU A 186 -15.09 10.22 -6.81
C GLU A 186 -13.60 10.03 -7.07
N ILE A 187 -13.26 9.30 -8.13
CA ILE A 187 -11.91 9.27 -8.68
C ILE A 187 -11.73 10.51 -9.56
N ILE A 188 -10.94 11.46 -9.09
CA ILE A 188 -10.68 12.73 -9.80
C ILE A 188 -9.70 12.51 -10.95
N VAL A 189 -8.63 11.74 -10.69
CA VAL A 189 -7.62 11.40 -11.68
C VAL A 189 -6.96 10.07 -11.34
N SER A 190 -6.58 9.32 -12.37
CA SER A 190 -5.74 8.13 -12.24
C SER A 190 -4.76 8.05 -13.41
N GLY A 191 -3.52 7.63 -13.13
CA GLY A 191 -2.46 7.54 -14.12
C GLY A 191 -1.16 7.13 -13.47
N THR A 192 -0.04 7.45 -14.10
CA THR A 192 1.28 7.35 -13.46
C THR A 192 1.39 8.33 -12.29
N PRO A 193 2.26 8.09 -11.30
CA PRO A 193 2.49 9.05 -10.23
C PRO A 193 2.79 10.45 -10.74
N GLU A 194 3.61 10.58 -11.78
CA GLU A 194 3.97 11.85 -12.37
C GLU A 194 2.77 12.57 -12.97
N GLU A 195 1.96 11.89 -13.80
CA GLU A 195 0.76 12.49 -14.42
C GLU A 195 -0.21 13.01 -13.37
N VAL A 196 -0.45 12.22 -12.32
CA VAL A 196 -1.40 12.60 -11.27
C VAL A 196 -0.87 13.77 -10.44
N MET A 197 0.41 13.74 -10.02
CA MET A 197 1.00 14.84 -9.24
C MET A 197 1.09 16.15 -10.04
N ARG A 198 1.43 16.08 -11.32
CA ARG A 198 1.38 17.27 -12.21
C ARG A 198 -0.01 17.87 -12.26
N ARG A 199 -1.03 17.02 -12.40
CA ARG A 199 -2.41 17.48 -12.43
C ARG A 199 -2.85 18.06 -11.09
N MET A 200 -2.49 17.42 -9.96
CA MET A 200 -2.72 17.96 -8.61
C MET A 200 -2.14 19.37 -8.47
N TYR A 201 -0.92 19.57 -8.94
CA TYR A 201 -0.23 20.85 -8.90
C TYR A 201 -0.86 21.91 -9.81
N THR A 202 -1.11 21.58 -11.08
CA THR A 202 -1.62 22.55 -12.08
C THR A 202 -3.08 22.94 -11.84
N GLU A 203 -3.90 22.04 -11.30
CA GLU A 203 -5.31 22.28 -11.00
C GLU A 203 -5.56 22.67 -9.54
N HIS A 204 -4.50 22.78 -8.72
CA HIS A 204 -4.57 23.09 -7.29
C HIS A 204 -5.50 22.15 -6.51
N ILE A 205 -5.42 20.83 -6.81
CA ILE A 205 -6.24 19.80 -6.17
C ILE A 205 -5.38 19.03 -5.17
N TYR A 206 -5.68 19.13 -3.88
CA TYR A 206 -4.99 18.42 -2.81
C TYR A 206 -3.46 18.55 -2.90
N GLU A 207 -3.01 19.76 -3.20
CA GLU A 207 -1.62 20.12 -3.51
C GLU A 207 -0.69 19.90 -2.32
N GLU A 208 -1.23 20.01 -1.09
CA GLU A 208 -0.50 19.77 0.16
C GLU A 208 0.04 18.35 0.29
N ALA A 209 -0.54 17.37 -0.42
CA ALA A 209 -0.06 16.00 -0.41
C ALA A 209 1.11 15.74 -1.36
N ILE A 210 1.40 16.66 -2.28
CA ILE A 210 2.54 16.51 -3.20
C ILE A 210 3.83 16.67 -2.38
N PRO A 211 4.78 15.73 -2.46
CA PRO A 211 6.08 15.86 -1.79
C PRO A 211 6.80 17.16 -2.16
N ASP A 212 7.42 17.81 -1.18
CA ASP A 212 8.07 19.12 -1.38
C ASP A 212 9.18 19.07 -2.44
N MET A 213 9.93 17.97 -2.52
CA MET A 213 10.96 17.79 -3.55
C MET A 213 10.34 17.76 -4.95
N TYR A 214 9.17 17.12 -5.10
CA TYR A 214 8.49 17.09 -6.40
C TYR A 214 7.87 18.45 -6.75
N LYS A 215 7.35 19.20 -5.76
CA LYS A 215 6.92 20.61 -5.97
C LYS A 215 8.08 21.47 -6.46
N ALA A 216 9.24 21.36 -5.81
CA ALA A 216 10.44 22.09 -6.24
C ALA A 216 10.81 21.78 -7.69
N GLN A 217 10.72 20.51 -8.12
CA GLN A 217 10.89 20.15 -9.53
C GLN A 217 9.92 20.90 -10.43
N LEU A 218 8.63 20.86 -10.11
CA LEU A 218 7.59 21.50 -10.94
C LEU A 218 7.80 23.02 -11.03
N GLU A 219 8.24 23.67 -9.96
CA GLU A 219 8.58 25.09 -9.95
C GLU A 219 9.80 25.40 -10.84
N LEU A 220 10.84 24.57 -10.77
CA LEU A 220 12.01 24.71 -11.66
C LEU A 220 11.66 24.49 -13.13
N GLU A 221 10.74 23.59 -13.42
CA GLU A 221 10.24 23.38 -14.78
C GLU A 221 9.47 24.60 -15.32
N GLN A 222 8.73 25.33 -14.46
CA GLN A 222 8.06 26.57 -14.87
C GLN A 222 9.02 27.69 -15.31
N VAL A 223 10.25 27.69 -14.79
CA VAL A 223 11.28 28.65 -15.20
C VAL A 223 12.15 28.11 -16.35
N GLY A 224 11.73 27.01 -17.00
CA GLY A 224 12.33 26.51 -18.23
C GLY A 224 13.39 25.40 -18.05
N MET A 225 13.59 24.90 -16.83
CA MET A 225 14.44 23.73 -16.63
C MET A 225 13.72 22.44 -17.06
N THR A 226 14.48 21.43 -17.46
CA THR A 226 13.93 20.11 -17.85
C THR A 226 14.69 19.01 -17.12
N PHE A 227 13.94 18.03 -16.61
CA PHE A 227 14.49 16.91 -15.86
C PHE A 227 14.04 15.59 -16.49
N GLU A 228 14.93 14.60 -16.51
CA GLU A 228 14.64 13.27 -17.08
C GLU A 228 13.93 12.36 -16.09
N LYS A 229 14.04 12.64 -14.79
CA LYS A 229 13.48 11.82 -13.72
C LYS A 229 12.79 12.68 -12.65
N PRO A 230 11.77 12.14 -11.97
CA PRO A 230 11.14 12.84 -10.86
C PRO A 230 12.09 12.96 -9.66
N PHE A 231 11.96 14.04 -8.91
CA PHE A 231 12.67 14.25 -7.65
C PHE A 231 11.94 13.48 -6.53
N LEU A 232 12.35 12.25 -6.30
CA LEU A 232 11.77 11.41 -5.25
C LEU A 232 12.46 11.61 -3.90
N ASN A 233 13.69 12.10 -3.90
CA ASN A 233 14.48 12.41 -2.72
C ASN A 233 15.55 13.45 -3.05
N LEU A 234 16.29 13.91 -2.04
CA LEU A 234 17.32 14.95 -2.21
C LEU A 234 18.44 14.52 -3.17
N ALA A 235 18.87 13.26 -3.11
CA ALA A 235 19.95 12.77 -3.97
C ALA A 235 19.53 12.76 -5.46
N ASP A 236 18.29 12.36 -5.76
CA ASP A 236 17.74 12.42 -7.12
C ASP A 236 17.64 13.85 -7.62
N ALA A 237 17.24 14.79 -6.76
CA ALA A 237 17.16 16.20 -7.08
C ALA A 237 18.53 16.79 -7.37
N GLU A 238 19.52 16.57 -6.50
CA GLU A 238 20.90 17.04 -6.69
C GLU A 238 21.50 16.53 -8.00
N ALA A 239 21.40 15.22 -8.23
CA ALA A 239 21.91 14.59 -9.46
C ALA A 239 21.26 15.16 -10.73
N SER A 240 19.94 15.35 -10.69
CA SER A 240 19.15 15.85 -11.83
C SER A 240 19.45 17.33 -12.13
N VAL A 241 19.59 18.15 -11.09
CA VAL A 241 19.92 19.58 -11.22
C VAL A 241 21.35 19.74 -11.76
N ILE A 242 22.34 19.04 -11.22
CA ILE A 242 23.72 19.06 -11.72
C ILE A 242 23.77 18.65 -13.20
N HIS A 243 23.05 17.59 -13.57
CA HIS A 243 22.99 17.12 -14.95
C HIS A 243 22.35 18.14 -15.91
N SER A 244 21.29 18.82 -15.47
CA SER A 244 20.63 19.88 -16.25
C SER A 244 21.56 21.07 -16.54
N PHE A 245 22.34 21.50 -15.53
CA PHE A 245 23.35 22.57 -15.73
C PHE A 245 24.49 22.14 -16.65
N ALA A 246 24.95 20.88 -16.56
CA ALA A 246 26.01 20.37 -17.43
C ALA A 246 25.58 20.38 -18.93
N LYS A 247 24.32 20.00 -19.23
CA LYS A 247 23.78 20.03 -20.59
C LYS A 247 23.49 21.46 -21.11
N GLY A 248 23.16 22.40 -20.22
CA GLY A 248 22.93 23.81 -20.58
C GLY A 248 24.21 24.54 -20.99
N GLY A 249 25.33 24.20 -20.36
CA GLY A 249 26.63 24.80 -20.68
C GLY A 249 27.25 24.38 -22.03
N GLU A 250 26.77 23.29 -22.64
CA GLU A 250 27.22 22.86 -23.98
C GLU A 250 26.45 23.53 -25.14
N LYS A 251 25.35 24.23 -24.85
CA LYS A 251 24.55 24.92 -25.90
C LYS A 251 24.99 26.37 -26.15
N ASP A 252 25.77 26.96 -25.24
CA ASP A 252 26.27 28.34 -25.34
C ASP A 252 27.77 28.44 -25.65
N ALA A 253 28.40 27.35 -26.07
CA ALA A 253 29.78 27.27 -26.54
C ALA A 253 29.78 26.84 -28.01
#